data_2dd9a58b9d2b69184a284d9cbf286f6e
#
_entry.id   2dd9a58b9d2b69184a284d9cbf286f6e
#
_cell.length_a   1.000
_cell.length_b   1.000
_cell.length_c   1.000
_cell.angle_alpha   90.00
_cell.angle_beta   90.00
_cell.angle_gamma   90.00
#
_symmetry.space_group_name_H-M   'P 1'
#
loop_
_entity.id
_entity.type
_entity.pdbx_description
1 polymer ?
#
loop_
_entity_poly.entity_id
_entity_poly.type
_entity_poly.pdbx_seq_one_letter_code
_entity_poly.pdbx_strand_id
1 'polypeptide(L)'
;MNEILAILLSERPLFITSEGYRQMVMAVLPYMKPSDAAELPKVKSFFFNPPTYKEECDKAVARIQALIKACDETKAVQITNDFENQELPADTIGYHRVYGFITGDSRWCFSSKQLEQDLLAAERNPQICAHLLHINSSGGEAWYMDRLSETQRSLTKPVLTLCEGCMASAAYYIGCHGRKVYAVTNGDFIGSIGTMVSFHDFEPYYEKLGIKLIEAKADKSDLKNKIADNLIAGKPKQYIDEVLNPINEEFLSEVRSQRKALASMDQDHPVLRGEIYLTPRAQEVGLIDGTRTFPEAVAELMSMVTENREMSYILDHV
;
A
#
# COMPACT_ATOMS: atom_id res chain seq x y z
N MET A 1 -12.22 8.07 11.10
CA MET A 1 -13.21 8.77 10.25
C MET A 1 -12.72 10.13 9.77
N ASN A 2 -12.24 11.00 10.65
CA ASN A 2 -11.73 12.33 10.28
C ASN A 2 -10.51 12.29 9.34
N GLU A 3 -9.66 11.27 9.42
CA GLU A 3 -8.47 11.15 8.57
C GLU A 3 -8.83 10.80 7.12
N ILE A 4 -9.73 9.83 6.88
CA ILE A 4 -10.18 9.50 5.53
C ILE A 4 -10.84 10.73 4.88
N LEU A 5 -11.62 11.48 5.64
CA LEU A 5 -12.20 12.73 5.16
C LEU A 5 -11.11 13.77 4.87
N ALA A 6 -10.10 13.89 5.74
CA ALA A 6 -8.98 14.79 5.52
C ALA A 6 -8.17 14.42 4.27
N ILE A 7 -7.95 13.13 4.02
CA ILE A 7 -7.28 12.63 2.81
C ILE A 7 -8.11 12.94 1.56
N LEU A 8 -9.44 12.69 1.60
CA LEU A 8 -10.34 13.01 0.48
C LEU A 8 -10.43 14.51 0.17
N LEU A 9 -10.23 15.35 1.18
CA LEU A 9 -10.19 16.80 1.06
C LEU A 9 -8.79 17.34 0.80
N SER A 10 -7.76 16.50 0.85
CA SER A 10 -6.39 16.89 0.56
C SER A 10 -6.13 16.88 -0.95
N GLU A 11 -5.33 17.81 -1.44
CA GLU A 11 -4.88 17.87 -2.83
C GLU A 11 -3.63 16.98 -3.07
N ARG A 12 -3.39 16.00 -2.21
CA ARG A 12 -2.22 15.11 -2.33
C ARG A 12 -2.40 14.14 -3.48
N PRO A 13 -1.37 13.92 -4.29
CA PRO A 13 -1.38 12.87 -5.32
C PRO A 13 -1.61 11.49 -4.70
N LEU A 14 -2.46 10.70 -5.35
CA LEU A 14 -2.84 9.38 -4.90
C LEU A 14 -2.34 8.32 -5.87
N PHE A 15 -1.76 7.26 -5.32
CA PHE A 15 -1.57 5.98 -5.97
C PHE A 15 -2.71 5.05 -5.53
N ILE A 16 -3.87 5.17 -6.17
CA ILE A 16 -5.07 4.41 -5.82
C ILE A 16 -5.88 4.09 -7.07
N THR A 17 -6.60 2.95 -7.05
CA THR A 17 -7.56 2.66 -8.11
C THR A 17 -8.79 3.56 -8.01
N SER A 18 -9.48 3.81 -9.14
CA SER A 18 -10.75 4.55 -9.13
C SER A 18 -11.80 3.89 -8.23
N GLU A 19 -11.80 2.55 -8.12
CA GLU A 19 -12.69 1.83 -7.22
C GLU A 19 -12.32 2.06 -5.76
N GLY A 20 -11.03 1.97 -5.41
CA GLY A 20 -10.55 2.28 -4.06
C GLY A 20 -10.89 3.70 -3.63
N TYR A 21 -10.76 4.67 -4.54
CA TYR A 21 -11.18 6.05 -4.31
C TYR A 21 -12.70 6.16 -4.06
N ARG A 22 -13.54 5.50 -4.88
CA ARG A 22 -15.00 5.47 -4.68
C ARG A 22 -15.38 4.85 -3.34
N GLN A 23 -14.73 3.76 -2.93
CA GLN A 23 -14.96 3.14 -1.63
C GLN A 23 -14.64 4.08 -0.48
N MET A 24 -13.55 4.84 -0.56
CA MET A 24 -13.24 5.90 0.39
C MET A 24 -14.35 6.95 0.48
N VAL A 25 -14.79 7.48 -0.67
CA VAL A 25 -15.87 8.47 -0.73
C VAL A 25 -17.16 7.91 -0.12
N MET A 26 -17.54 6.69 -0.48
CA MET A 26 -18.75 6.05 0.06
C MET A 26 -18.67 5.82 1.56
N ALA A 27 -17.49 5.55 2.11
CA ALA A 27 -17.29 5.39 3.55
C ALA A 27 -17.54 6.67 4.36
N VAL A 28 -17.27 7.85 3.78
CA VAL A 28 -17.45 9.14 4.46
C VAL A 28 -18.73 9.87 4.08
N LEU A 29 -19.35 9.52 2.95
CA LEU A 29 -20.56 10.18 2.44
C LEU A 29 -21.72 10.25 3.46
N PRO A 30 -22.01 9.21 4.27
CA PRO A 30 -23.06 9.27 5.29
C PRO A 30 -22.83 10.35 6.36
N TYR A 31 -21.57 10.77 6.55
CA TYR A 31 -21.20 11.76 7.55
C TYR A 31 -21.15 13.20 7.00
N MET A 32 -21.34 13.34 5.68
CA MET A 32 -21.34 14.63 4.98
C MET A 32 -22.77 15.16 4.73
N LYS A 33 -23.81 14.50 5.25
CA LYS A 33 -25.20 14.96 5.06
C LYS A 33 -25.46 16.25 5.86
N PRO A 34 -26.19 17.24 5.28
CA PRO A 34 -26.65 18.41 6.01
C PRO A 34 -27.57 17.99 7.16
N SER A 35 -27.63 18.86 8.17
CA SER A 35 -28.45 18.72 9.38
C SER A 35 -29.97 18.70 9.17
N ASP A 36 -30.49 18.72 7.96
CA ASP A 36 -31.90 18.56 7.63
C ASP A 36 -32.42 17.12 7.80
N ALA A 37 -31.54 16.19 8.15
CA ALA A 37 -31.94 14.87 8.63
C ALA A 37 -32.51 14.95 10.06
N ALA A 38 -33.54 15.78 10.25
CA ALA A 38 -34.23 15.94 11.54
C ALA A 38 -34.96 14.66 12.00
N GLU A 39 -34.93 13.58 11.24
CA GLU A 39 -35.49 12.27 11.60
C GLU A 39 -34.68 11.10 11.00
N LEU A 40 -33.40 11.06 11.28
CA LEU A 40 -32.78 9.75 11.28
C LEU A 40 -33.34 8.98 12.50
N PRO A 41 -33.92 7.76 12.33
CA PRO A 41 -34.25 6.93 13.48
C PRO A 41 -33.02 6.93 14.36
N LYS A 42 -33.19 7.10 15.67
CA LYS A 42 -32.13 6.96 16.67
C LYS A 42 -31.56 5.58 16.49
N VAL A 43 -30.62 5.44 15.53
CA VAL A 43 -29.73 4.30 15.50
C VAL A 43 -29.03 4.42 16.84
N LYS A 44 -29.46 3.58 17.79
CA LYS A 44 -28.70 3.38 19.02
C LYS A 44 -27.27 3.29 18.53
N SER A 45 -26.46 4.25 18.96
CA SER A 45 -25.04 4.20 18.73
C SER A 45 -24.58 2.90 19.37
N PHE A 46 -24.61 1.81 18.62
CA PHE A 46 -23.70 0.74 18.88
C PHE A 46 -22.36 1.46 18.88
N PHE A 47 -21.74 1.56 20.03
CA PHE A 47 -20.35 1.92 20.15
C PHE A 47 -19.58 0.83 19.43
N PHE A 48 -19.55 0.95 18.09
CA PHE A 48 -18.67 0.18 17.26
C PHE A 48 -17.31 0.80 17.52
N ASN A 49 -16.57 0.23 18.46
CA ASN A 49 -15.13 0.42 18.52
C ASN A 49 -14.57 -0.49 17.43
N PRO A 50 -14.30 0.01 16.22
CA PRO A 50 -13.66 -0.82 15.22
C PRO A 50 -12.31 -1.26 15.79
N PRO A 51 -11.88 -2.50 15.53
CA PRO A 51 -10.57 -2.96 15.95
C PRO A 51 -9.50 -2.01 15.41
N THR A 52 -8.47 -1.79 16.18
CA THR A 52 -7.30 -1.03 15.76
C THR A 52 -6.57 -1.79 14.64
N TYR A 53 -5.76 -1.08 13.84
CA TYR A 53 -4.94 -1.73 12.81
C TYR A 53 -4.05 -2.82 13.41
N LYS A 54 -3.49 -2.58 14.61
CA LYS A 54 -2.68 -3.57 15.33
C LYS A 54 -3.49 -4.84 15.68
N GLU A 55 -4.69 -4.70 16.24
CA GLU A 55 -5.54 -5.86 16.55
C GLU A 55 -5.90 -6.68 15.32
N GLU A 56 -6.10 -6.04 14.18
CA GLU A 56 -6.32 -6.73 12.90
C GLU A 56 -5.05 -7.45 12.41
N CYS A 57 -3.86 -6.88 12.63
CA CYS A 57 -2.59 -7.56 12.36
C CYS A 57 -2.44 -8.81 13.23
N ASP A 58 -2.71 -8.70 14.54
CA ASP A 58 -2.60 -9.82 15.48
C ASP A 58 -3.55 -10.97 15.11
N LYS A 59 -4.79 -10.67 14.70
CA LYS A 59 -5.74 -11.67 14.19
C LYS A 59 -5.25 -12.33 12.90
N ALA A 60 -4.66 -11.54 12.00
CA ALA A 60 -4.11 -12.06 10.75
C ALA A 60 -2.94 -13.00 11.01
N VAL A 61 -2.01 -12.65 11.89
CA VAL A 61 -0.92 -13.52 12.34
C VAL A 61 -1.46 -14.84 12.89
N ALA A 62 -2.45 -14.79 13.79
CA ALA A 62 -3.03 -15.99 14.37
C ALA A 62 -3.68 -16.90 13.31
N ARG A 63 -4.42 -16.31 12.35
CA ARG A 63 -5.05 -17.04 11.22
C ARG A 63 -3.99 -17.73 10.35
N ILE A 64 -2.98 -16.99 9.93
CA ILE A 64 -1.96 -17.49 9.01
C ILE A 64 -1.08 -18.52 9.71
N GLN A 65 -0.72 -18.30 10.98
CA GLN A 65 0.02 -19.27 11.78
C GLN A 65 -0.71 -20.60 11.91
N ALA A 66 -2.05 -20.58 12.00
CA ALA A 66 -2.85 -21.81 12.02
C ALA A 66 -2.76 -22.56 10.67
N LEU A 67 -2.80 -21.84 9.54
CA LEU A 67 -2.63 -22.46 8.21
C LEU A 67 -1.22 -23.06 8.03
N ILE A 68 -0.18 -22.37 8.47
CA ILE A 68 1.20 -22.82 8.41
C ILE A 68 1.41 -24.09 9.25
N LYS A 69 0.86 -24.13 10.47
CA LYS A 69 0.93 -25.27 11.37
C LYS A 69 0.18 -26.50 10.88
N ALA A 70 -0.83 -26.33 10.04
CA ALA A 70 -1.59 -27.43 9.45
C ALA A 70 -0.85 -28.16 8.31
N CYS A 71 0.25 -27.59 7.80
CA CYS A 71 1.09 -28.17 6.77
C CYS A 71 2.36 -28.78 7.38
N ASP A 72 2.66 -30.03 7.08
CA ASP A 72 3.81 -30.76 7.68
C ASP A 72 5.15 -30.10 7.37
N GLU A 73 5.32 -29.52 6.18
CA GLU A 73 6.56 -28.88 5.75
C GLU A 73 6.85 -27.58 6.51
N THR A 74 5.81 -26.89 6.95
CA THR A 74 5.94 -25.56 7.57
C THR A 74 5.51 -25.50 9.03
N LYS A 75 5.08 -26.62 9.62
CA LYS A 75 4.51 -26.66 10.99
C LYS A 75 5.41 -26.09 12.08
N ALA A 76 6.73 -26.13 11.89
CA ALA A 76 7.71 -25.61 12.84
C ALA A 76 7.99 -24.11 12.67
N VAL A 77 7.60 -23.52 11.51
CA VAL A 77 7.87 -22.12 11.21
C VAL A 77 6.94 -21.22 12.02
N GLN A 78 7.51 -20.17 12.58
CA GLN A 78 6.75 -19.11 13.27
C GLN A 78 6.74 -17.83 12.47
N ILE A 79 5.66 -17.09 12.57
CA ILE A 79 5.53 -15.72 12.05
C ILE A 79 5.21 -14.75 13.19
N THR A 80 5.65 -13.52 13.08
CA THR A 80 5.42 -12.48 14.08
C THR A 80 5.19 -11.12 13.44
N ASN A 81 4.40 -10.28 14.10
CA ASN A 81 4.30 -8.83 13.88
C ASN A 81 4.82 -8.03 15.09
N ASP A 82 5.49 -8.70 16.02
CA ASP A 82 6.20 -8.09 17.14
C ASP A 82 7.71 -8.13 16.85
N PHE A 83 8.20 -7.10 16.17
CA PHE A 83 9.55 -7.05 15.62
C PHE A 83 10.62 -6.69 16.66
N GLU A 84 10.23 -6.13 17.80
CA GLU A 84 11.15 -5.76 18.90
C GLU A 84 11.36 -6.91 19.88
N ASN A 85 10.56 -7.96 19.84
CA ASN A 85 10.67 -9.10 20.73
C ASN A 85 11.94 -9.91 20.45
N GLN A 86 12.85 -9.95 21.42
CA GLN A 86 14.12 -10.69 21.34
C GLN A 86 14.02 -12.16 21.81
N GLU A 87 12.88 -12.53 22.41
CA GLU A 87 12.62 -13.89 22.92
C GLU A 87 11.93 -14.81 21.90
N LEU A 88 11.85 -14.35 20.62
CA LEU A 88 11.30 -15.15 19.53
C LEU A 88 12.19 -16.39 19.29
N PRO A 89 11.61 -17.51 18.85
CA PRO A 89 12.38 -18.63 18.32
C PRO A 89 13.26 -18.17 17.15
N ALA A 90 14.43 -18.78 17.00
CA ALA A 90 15.25 -18.54 15.84
C ALA A 90 14.48 -18.93 14.55
N ASP A 91 14.80 -18.27 13.46
CA ASP A 91 14.17 -18.48 12.15
C ASP A 91 12.67 -18.11 12.10
N THR A 92 12.25 -17.19 12.96
CA THR A 92 10.93 -16.57 12.87
C THR A 92 10.85 -15.65 11.65
N ILE A 93 9.72 -15.66 10.93
CA ILE A 93 9.45 -14.76 9.80
C ILE A 93 8.74 -13.50 10.32
N GLY A 94 9.25 -12.32 9.96
CA GLY A 94 8.56 -11.05 10.14
C GLY A 94 7.37 -10.93 9.20
N TYR A 95 6.16 -10.81 9.75
CA TYR A 95 4.93 -10.68 9.00
C TYR A 95 4.48 -9.22 8.96
N HIS A 96 4.41 -8.65 7.77
CA HIS A 96 4.01 -7.27 7.51
C HIS A 96 2.68 -7.26 6.73
N ARG A 97 1.65 -6.71 7.36
CA ARG A 97 0.32 -6.60 6.76
C ARG A 97 0.16 -5.24 6.07
N VAL A 98 -0.17 -5.24 4.77
CA VAL A 98 -0.45 -4.05 3.95
C VAL A 98 -1.90 -4.12 3.49
N TYR A 99 -2.82 -3.55 4.24
CA TYR A 99 -4.25 -3.71 4.04
C TYR A 99 -5.00 -2.38 4.03
N GLY A 100 -6.00 -2.29 3.15
CA GLY A 100 -6.88 -1.14 3.03
C GLY A 100 -6.22 0.03 2.33
N PHE A 101 -6.64 1.25 2.66
CA PHE A 101 -6.08 2.45 2.08
C PHE A 101 -4.70 2.76 2.63
N ILE A 102 -3.73 3.01 1.74
CA ILE A 102 -2.35 3.35 2.10
C ILE A 102 -2.25 4.84 2.40
N THR A 103 -1.69 5.17 3.56
CA THR A 103 -1.36 6.54 3.94
C THR A 103 0.13 6.67 4.19
N GLY A 104 0.65 7.88 4.09
CA GLY A 104 2.05 8.14 4.45
C GLY A 104 2.27 8.04 5.97
N ASP A 105 1.39 8.62 6.78
CA ASP A 105 1.46 8.58 8.26
C ASP A 105 0.03 8.65 8.84
N SER A 106 -0.43 7.58 9.47
CA SER A 106 -1.76 7.46 10.07
C SER A 106 -1.73 6.52 11.27
N ARG A 107 -2.62 6.78 12.23
CA ARG A 107 -2.85 5.88 13.38
C ARG A 107 -4.01 4.92 13.17
N TRP A 108 -4.84 5.16 12.17
CA TRP A 108 -6.11 4.45 11.97
C TRP A 108 -6.13 3.56 10.73
N CYS A 109 -5.27 3.89 9.78
CA CYS A 109 -5.10 3.16 8.53
C CYS A 109 -3.69 2.59 8.46
N PHE A 110 -3.41 1.82 7.42
CA PHE A 110 -2.04 1.44 7.09
C PHE A 110 -1.18 2.69 6.90
N SER A 111 0.02 2.68 7.45
CA SER A 111 1.00 3.77 7.37
C SER A 111 2.30 3.28 6.74
N SER A 112 2.73 3.93 5.66
CA SER A 112 4.00 3.64 4.98
C SER A 112 5.21 3.91 5.88
N LYS A 113 5.12 4.96 6.69
CA LYS A 113 6.14 5.30 7.69
C LYS A 113 6.24 4.26 8.81
N GLN A 114 5.10 3.69 9.24
CA GLN A 114 5.12 2.60 10.22
C GLN A 114 5.71 1.33 9.60
N LEU A 115 5.37 1.00 8.35
CA LEU A 115 5.95 -0.14 7.65
C LEU A 115 7.48 0.00 7.54
N GLU A 116 8.01 1.18 7.23
CA GLU A 116 9.45 1.42 7.23
C GLU A 116 10.08 1.07 8.58
N GLN A 117 9.49 1.56 9.68
CA GLN A 117 9.98 1.30 11.03
C GLN A 117 9.93 -0.20 11.37
N ASP A 118 8.84 -0.87 11.01
CA ASP A 118 8.63 -2.30 11.22
C ASP A 118 9.65 -3.15 10.43
N LEU A 119 9.91 -2.80 9.17
CA LEU A 119 10.93 -3.46 8.36
C LEU A 119 12.33 -3.30 8.97
N LEU A 120 12.70 -2.08 9.38
CA LEU A 120 13.99 -1.82 10.01
C LEU A 120 14.13 -2.52 11.37
N ALA A 121 13.06 -2.61 12.16
CA ALA A 121 13.06 -3.35 13.42
C ALA A 121 13.26 -4.85 13.18
N ALA A 122 12.49 -5.43 12.24
CA ALA A 122 12.61 -6.83 11.86
C ALA A 122 14.00 -7.16 11.25
N GLU A 123 14.58 -6.24 10.46
CA GLU A 123 15.92 -6.38 9.89
C GLU A 123 17.00 -6.46 10.99
N ARG A 124 16.88 -5.63 12.04
CA ARG A 124 17.82 -5.63 13.17
C ARG A 124 17.64 -6.80 14.15
N ASN A 125 16.47 -7.44 14.16
CA ASN A 125 16.20 -8.55 15.10
C ASN A 125 16.87 -9.86 14.63
N PRO A 126 17.84 -10.43 15.36
CA PRO A 126 18.56 -11.62 14.93
C PRO A 126 17.68 -12.89 14.91
N GLN A 127 16.54 -12.90 15.58
CA GLN A 127 15.60 -14.02 15.59
C GLN A 127 14.72 -14.05 14.35
N ILE A 128 14.61 -12.91 13.65
CA ILE A 128 13.83 -12.80 12.41
C ILE A 128 14.75 -13.08 11.23
N CYS A 129 14.40 -14.04 10.39
CA CYS A 129 15.23 -14.48 9.27
C CYS A 129 14.78 -13.96 7.91
N ALA A 130 13.52 -13.49 7.77
CA ALA A 130 12.94 -13.06 6.51
C ALA A 130 11.70 -12.17 6.73
N HIS A 131 11.24 -11.53 5.66
CA HIS A 131 10.05 -10.68 5.64
C HIS A 131 8.97 -11.26 4.72
N LEU A 132 7.76 -11.42 5.23
CA LEU A 132 6.55 -11.75 4.47
C LEU A 132 5.66 -10.51 4.38
N LEU A 133 5.57 -9.90 3.20
CA LEU A 133 4.62 -8.82 2.92
C LEU A 133 3.28 -9.45 2.48
N HIS A 134 2.24 -9.27 3.26
CA HIS A 134 0.89 -9.75 2.93
C HIS A 134 0.00 -8.57 2.56
N ILE A 135 -0.41 -8.50 1.29
CA ILE A 135 -1.02 -7.31 0.69
C ILE A 135 -2.45 -7.58 0.27
N ASN A 136 -3.37 -6.69 0.71
CA ASN A 136 -4.70 -6.52 0.17
C ASN A 136 -5.08 -5.03 0.21
N SER A 137 -4.70 -4.30 -0.84
CA SER A 137 -4.87 -2.86 -0.90
C SER A 137 -5.06 -2.40 -2.34
N SER A 138 -5.96 -1.46 -2.53
CA SER A 138 -6.16 -0.76 -3.80
C SER A 138 -5.19 0.41 -4.03
N GLY A 139 -4.25 0.63 -3.10
CA GLY A 139 -3.32 1.74 -3.12
C GLY A 139 -3.67 2.87 -2.16
N GLY A 140 -3.15 4.06 -2.39
CA GLY A 140 -3.36 5.21 -1.52
C GLY A 140 -2.47 6.40 -1.84
N GLU A 141 -1.97 7.08 -0.81
CA GLU A 141 -1.10 8.24 -0.94
C GLU A 141 0.26 7.87 -1.55
N ALA A 142 0.75 8.72 -2.47
CA ALA A 142 2.10 8.62 -3.03
C ALA A 142 3.18 9.13 -2.05
N TRP A 143 2.77 9.91 -1.06
CA TRP A 143 3.68 10.47 -0.09
C TRP A 143 4.36 9.39 0.75
N TYR A 144 5.69 9.50 0.94
CA TYR A 144 6.53 8.55 1.66
C TYR A 144 6.91 7.27 0.90
N MET A 145 6.51 7.11 -0.37
CA MET A 145 6.81 5.88 -1.11
C MET A 145 8.29 5.77 -1.48
N ASP A 146 8.92 6.87 -1.88
CA ASP A 146 10.35 6.98 -2.18
C ASP A 146 11.22 6.54 -0.99
N ARG A 147 10.92 7.08 0.19
CA ARG A 147 11.63 6.75 1.43
C ARG A 147 11.46 5.27 1.80
N LEU A 148 10.23 4.75 1.69
CA LEU A 148 9.96 3.34 1.95
C LEU A 148 10.70 2.42 0.96
N SER A 149 10.75 2.79 -0.33
CA SER A 149 11.47 1.99 -1.33
C SER A 149 12.98 1.96 -1.08
N GLU A 150 13.58 3.07 -0.66
CA GLU A 150 14.99 3.09 -0.22
C GLU A 150 15.24 2.08 0.90
N THR A 151 14.36 2.05 1.90
CA THR A 151 14.45 1.08 3.00
C THR A 151 14.28 -0.35 2.48
N GLN A 152 13.27 -0.62 1.63
CA GLN A 152 13.08 -1.96 1.07
C GLN A 152 14.27 -2.44 0.24
N ARG A 153 14.92 -1.55 -0.53
CA ARG A 153 16.16 -1.89 -1.27
C ARG A 153 17.36 -2.17 -0.37
N SER A 154 17.39 -1.62 0.84
CA SER A 154 18.47 -1.81 1.80
C SER A 154 18.38 -3.11 2.61
N LEU A 155 17.25 -3.81 2.56
CA LEU A 155 17.04 -5.06 3.31
C LEU A 155 17.98 -6.15 2.79
N THR A 156 18.60 -6.87 3.73
CA THR A 156 19.51 -7.99 3.44
C THR A 156 18.81 -9.35 3.61
N LYS A 157 17.81 -9.40 4.48
CA LYS A 157 16.97 -10.59 4.68
C LYS A 157 16.01 -10.77 3.49
N PRO A 158 15.72 -12.02 3.09
CA PRO A 158 14.79 -12.28 2.00
C PRO A 158 13.41 -11.69 2.24
N VAL A 159 12.81 -11.10 1.19
CA VAL A 159 11.45 -10.56 1.19
C VAL A 159 10.61 -11.35 0.20
N LEU A 160 9.46 -11.84 0.62
CA LEU A 160 8.44 -12.43 -0.25
C LEU A 160 7.14 -11.63 -0.11
N THR A 161 6.54 -11.30 -1.24
CA THR A 161 5.24 -10.63 -1.30
C THR A 161 4.14 -11.61 -1.68
N LEU A 162 3.04 -11.59 -0.93
CA LEU A 162 1.85 -12.39 -1.18
C LEU A 162 0.61 -11.48 -1.24
N CYS A 163 -0.06 -11.45 -2.40
CA CYS A 163 -1.31 -10.73 -2.60
C CYS A 163 -2.49 -11.65 -2.26
N GLU A 164 -3.41 -11.20 -1.39
CA GLU A 164 -4.70 -11.86 -1.12
C GLU A 164 -5.84 -10.85 -1.38
N GLY A 165 -6.36 -10.79 -2.59
CA GLY A 165 -7.45 -9.93 -3.02
C GLY A 165 -7.03 -8.83 -3.98
N CYS A 166 -6.27 -7.83 -3.54
CA CYS A 166 -5.84 -6.71 -4.39
C CYS A 166 -4.43 -6.23 -4.03
N MET A 167 -3.60 -6.03 -5.03
CA MET A 167 -2.31 -5.36 -4.92
C MET A 167 -2.16 -4.38 -6.09
N ALA A 168 -2.69 -3.18 -5.91
CA ALA A 168 -2.79 -2.19 -6.96
C ALA A 168 -2.15 -0.85 -6.58
N SER A 169 -1.58 -0.17 -7.56
CA SER A 169 -1.04 1.19 -7.43
C SER A 169 0.02 1.29 -6.32
N ALA A 170 -0.12 2.13 -5.27
CA ALA A 170 0.85 2.20 -4.17
C ALA A 170 1.10 0.83 -3.50
N ALA A 171 0.10 -0.06 -3.47
CA ALA A 171 0.28 -1.41 -2.95
C ALA A 171 1.19 -2.26 -3.86
N TYR A 172 1.10 -2.09 -5.18
CA TYR A 172 2.03 -2.73 -6.11
C TYR A 172 3.43 -2.12 -6.02
N TYR A 173 3.53 -0.79 -5.82
CA TYR A 173 4.81 -0.13 -5.56
C TYR A 173 5.55 -0.75 -4.37
N ILE A 174 4.83 -1.00 -3.25
CA ILE A 174 5.39 -1.69 -2.08
C ILE A 174 5.71 -3.15 -2.40
N GLY A 175 4.76 -3.85 -3.02
CA GLY A 175 4.82 -5.30 -3.22
C GLY A 175 5.86 -5.76 -4.24
N CYS A 176 6.18 -4.94 -5.24
CA CYS A 176 7.14 -5.30 -6.29
C CYS A 176 8.58 -5.49 -5.80
N HIS A 177 8.90 -5.05 -4.57
CA HIS A 177 10.21 -5.24 -3.94
C HIS A 177 10.45 -6.66 -3.41
N GLY A 178 9.41 -7.50 -3.34
CA GLY A 178 9.61 -8.91 -3.01
C GLY A 178 10.54 -9.60 -4.02
N ARG A 179 11.55 -10.35 -3.56
CA ARG A 179 12.37 -11.22 -4.43
C ARG A 179 11.49 -12.20 -5.21
N LYS A 180 10.37 -12.60 -4.58
CA LYS A 180 9.24 -13.32 -5.19
C LYS A 180 7.94 -12.60 -4.86
N VAL A 181 7.06 -12.52 -5.85
CA VAL A 181 5.76 -11.86 -5.75
C VAL A 181 4.70 -12.84 -6.23
N TYR A 182 3.79 -13.23 -5.36
CA TYR A 182 2.74 -14.20 -5.64
C TYR A 182 1.35 -13.64 -5.34
N ALA A 183 0.33 -14.25 -5.95
CA ALA A 183 -1.07 -14.10 -5.58
C ALA A 183 -1.56 -15.38 -4.89
N VAL A 184 -2.58 -15.26 -4.03
CA VAL A 184 -3.18 -16.43 -3.36
C VAL A 184 -4.16 -17.14 -4.29
N THR A 185 -4.90 -16.38 -5.09
CA THR A 185 -5.95 -16.92 -5.97
C THR A 185 -5.84 -16.39 -7.39
N ASN A 186 -6.52 -17.06 -8.34
CA ASN A 186 -6.63 -16.57 -9.72
C ASN A 186 -7.53 -15.33 -9.87
N GLY A 187 -8.32 -15.01 -8.83
CA GLY A 187 -9.24 -13.88 -8.80
C GLY A 187 -8.66 -12.61 -8.20
N ASP A 188 -7.40 -12.60 -7.79
CA ASP A 188 -6.77 -11.43 -7.21
C ASP A 188 -6.45 -10.38 -8.28
N PHE A 189 -6.52 -9.10 -7.92
CA PHE A 189 -6.28 -7.96 -8.81
C PHE A 189 -4.88 -7.38 -8.60
N ILE A 190 -4.10 -7.26 -9.69
CA ILE A 190 -2.72 -6.79 -9.64
C ILE A 190 -2.47 -5.73 -10.71
N GLY A 191 -1.70 -4.67 -10.40
CA GLY A 191 -1.28 -3.65 -11.37
C GLY A 191 -1.68 -2.24 -10.99
N SER A 192 -2.39 -1.53 -11.87
CA SER A 192 -2.74 -0.11 -11.70
C SER A 192 -1.50 0.76 -11.43
N ILE A 193 -0.42 0.52 -12.23
CA ILE A 193 0.83 1.29 -12.12
C ILE A 193 0.59 2.64 -12.76
N GLY A 194 0.50 3.68 -11.94
CA GLY A 194 0.24 5.04 -12.40
C GLY A 194 -0.19 5.96 -11.28
N THR A 195 -0.12 7.26 -11.55
CA THR A 195 -0.43 8.33 -10.60
C THR A 195 -1.65 9.09 -11.07
N MET A 196 -2.56 9.38 -10.14
CA MET A 196 -3.73 10.21 -10.40
C MET A 196 -4.00 11.14 -9.23
N VAL A 197 -4.73 12.22 -9.48
CA VAL A 197 -5.41 13.02 -8.46
C VAL A 197 -6.91 12.97 -8.72
N SER A 198 -7.69 12.83 -7.66
CA SER A 198 -9.15 12.91 -7.74
C SER A 198 -9.66 13.56 -6.45
N PHE A 199 -10.45 14.59 -6.60
CA PHE A 199 -11.11 15.29 -5.49
C PHE A 199 -12.49 15.75 -5.92
N HIS A 200 -13.33 16.12 -4.95
CA HIS A 200 -14.64 16.66 -5.19
C HIS A 200 -14.63 18.16 -4.90
N ASP A 201 -15.13 18.96 -5.82
CA ASP A 201 -15.39 20.38 -5.58
C ASP A 201 -16.65 20.51 -4.71
N PHE A 202 -16.45 20.92 -3.46
CA PHE A 202 -17.53 21.18 -2.49
C PHE A 202 -17.92 22.64 -2.40
N GLU A 203 -17.24 23.55 -3.08
CA GLU A 203 -17.52 24.98 -3.00
C GLU A 203 -18.97 25.32 -3.36
N PRO A 204 -19.56 24.77 -4.46
CA PRO A 204 -20.97 25.01 -4.79
C PRO A 204 -21.96 24.48 -3.73
N TYR A 205 -21.55 23.45 -2.98
CA TYR A 205 -22.35 22.91 -1.88
C TYR A 205 -22.29 23.82 -0.65
N TYR A 206 -21.11 24.32 -0.29
CA TYR A 206 -20.94 25.28 0.81
C TYR A 206 -21.67 26.59 0.54
N GLU A 207 -21.64 27.08 -0.69
CA GLU A 207 -22.42 28.28 -1.09
C GLU A 207 -23.92 28.11 -0.86
N LYS A 208 -24.48 26.92 -1.18
CA LYS A 208 -25.90 26.62 -0.91
C LYS A 208 -26.25 26.63 0.58
N LEU A 209 -25.26 26.35 1.44
CA LEU A 209 -25.40 26.45 2.91
C LEU A 209 -25.14 27.85 3.44
N GLY A 210 -24.88 28.85 2.57
CA GLY A 210 -24.57 30.23 2.95
C GLY A 210 -23.14 30.41 3.47
N ILE A 211 -22.26 29.40 3.31
CA ILE A 211 -20.85 29.46 3.67
C ILE A 211 -20.07 29.95 2.46
N LYS A 212 -19.28 31.01 2.64
CA LYS A 212 -18.42 31.56 1.59
C LYS A 212 -16.96 31.41 1.97
N LEU A 213 -16.16 30.92 1.04
CA LEU A 213 -14.71 30.98 1.15
C LEU A 213 -14.26 32.43 0.94
N ILE A 214 -13.46 32.97 1.84
CA ILE A 214 -12.84 34.28 1.73
C ILE A 214 -11.34 34.11 1.81
N GLU A 215 -10.65 34.31 0.70
CA GLU A 215 -9.19 34.24 0.62
C GLU A 215 -8.57 35.61 0.40
N ALA A 216 -7.41 35.84 1.02
CA ALA A 216 -6.54 36.97 0.72
C ALA A 216 -5.10 36.48 0.69
N LYS A 217 -4.36 36.86 -0.34
CA LYS A 217 -2.93 36.52 -0.52
C LYS A 217 -2.12 37.83 -0.42
N ALA A 218 -0.93 37.75 0.18
CA ALA A 218 -0.02 38.89 0.15
C ALA A 218 0.49 39.11 -1.29
N ASP A 219 0.92 40.34 -1.61
CA ASP A 219 1.32 40.74 -2.97
C ASP A 219 2.39 39.81 -3.57
N LYS A 220 3.33 39.32 -2.74
CA LYS A 220 4.39 38.38 -3.15
C LYS A 220 4.05 36.90 -2.90
N SER A 221 2.76 36.57 -2.76
CA SER A 221 2.24 35.21 -2.57
C SER A 221 1.15 34.86 -3.59
N ASP A 222 1.15 35.54 -4.73
CA ASP A 222 0.17 35.39 -5.83
C ASP A 222 0.18 34.01 -6.48
N LEU A 223 1.29 33.27 -6.36
CA LEU A 223 1.41 31.89 -6.85
C LEU A 223 0.96 30.83 -5.84
N LYS A 224 0.64 31.22 -4.60
CA LYS A 224 0.18 30.27 -3.59
C LYS A 224 -1.15 29.64 -4.03
N ASN A 225 -1.19 28.31 -4.02
CA ASN A 225 -2.29 27.46 -4.51
C ASN A 225 -2.61 27.58 -6.01
N LYS A 226 -1.81 28.32 -6.79
CA LYS A 226 -2.07 28.60 -8.21
C LYS A 226 -2.27 27.35 -9.06
N ILE A 227 -1.48 26.31 -8.80
CA ILE A 227 -1.54 25.03 -9.52
C ILE A 227 -2.88 24.33 -9.24
N ALA A 228 -3.30 24.30 -7.98
CA ALA A 228 -4.59 23.72 -7.56
C ALA A 228 -5.75 24.53 -8.10
N ASP A 229 -5.71 25.87 -8.01
CA ASP A 229 -6.71 26.78 -8.56
C ASP A 229 -6.89 26.54 -10.09
N ASN A 230 -5.78 26.36 -10.81
CA ASN A 230 -5.82 26.05 -12.24
C ASN A 230 -6.46 24.70 -12.52
N LEU A 231 -6.17 23.68 -11.72
CA LEU A 231 -6.77 22.35 -11.85
C LEU A 231 -8.29 22.40 -11.64
N ILE A 232 -8.76 23.07 -10.58
CA ILE A 232 -10.19 23.30 -10.28
C ILE A 232 -10.87 24.05 -11.42
N ALA A 233 -10.19 25.05 -12.00
CA ALA A 233 -10.67 25.81 -13.15
C ALA A 233 -10.66 25.04 -14.49
N GLY A 234 -10.42 23.72 -14.48
CA GLY A 234 -10.38 22.85 -15.67
C GLY A 234 -9.13 23.03 -16.53
N LYS A 235 -8.03 23.52 -15.96
CA LYS A 235 -6.72 23.71 -16.61
C LYS A 235 -5.67 22.77 -15.99
N PRO A 236 -5.79 21.44 -16.16
CA PRO A 236 -4.99 20.45 -15.43
C PRO A 236 -3.54 20.37 -15.90
N LYS A 237 -3.18 20.95 -17.05
CA LYS A 237 -1.89 20.73 -17.70
C LYS A 237 -0.69 20.99 -16.78
N GLN A 238 -0.69 22.10 -16.06
CA GLN A 238 0.41 22.43 -15.15
C GLN A 238 0.52 21.42 -14.01
N TYR A 239 -0.61 21.01 -13.42
CA TYR A 239 -0.62 19.99 -12.36
C TYR A 239 -0.13 18.63 -12.87
N ILE A 240 -0.52 18.25 -14.09
CA ILE A 240 -0.05 17.02 -14.73
C ILE A 240 1.47 17.08 -14.93
N ASP A 241 1.97 18.15 -15.54
CA ASP A 241 3.38 18.25 -15.93
C ASP A 241 4.31 18.42 -14.71
N GLU A 242 3.93 19.18 -13.70
CA GLU A 242 4.79 19.55 -12.58
C GLU A 242 4.60 18.67 -11.33
N VAL A 243 3.48 17.93 -11.22
CA VAL A 243 3.18 17.11 -10.05
C VAL A 243 2.99 15.64 -10.43
N LEU A 244 2.02 15.32 -11.32
CA LEU A 244 1.70 13.91 -11.58
C LEU A 244 2.77 13.19 -12.38
N ASN A 245 3.28 13.80 -13.47
CA ASN A 245 4.28 13.16 -14.32
C ASN A 245 5.59 12.84 -13.55
N PRO A 246 6.20 13.75 -12.77
CA PRO A 246 7.39 13.43 -12.01
C PRO A 246 7.20 12.26 -11.03
N ILE A 247 6.08 12.25 -10.30
CA ILE A 247 5.76 11.15 -9.38
C ILE A 247 5.51 9.84 -10.15
N ASN A 248 4.87 9.92 -11.32
CA ASN A 248 4.63 8.76 -12.16
C ASN A 248 5.92 8.19 -12.76
N GLU A 249 6.84 9.04 -13.19
CA GLU A 249 8.15 8.63 -13.70
C GLU A 249 8.96 7.88 -12.63
N GLU A 250 8.93 8.36 -11.38
CA GLU A 250 9.54 7.67 -10.26
C GLU A 250 8.90 6.30 -10.02
N PHE A 251 7.57 6.22 -10.01
CA PHE A 251 6.87 4.94 -9.89
C PHE A 251 7.27 3.96 -11.01
N LEU A 252 7.27 4.41 -12.26
CA LEU A 252 7.67 3.59 -13.40
C LEU A 252 9.13 3.13 -13.30
N SER A 253 10.02 4.01 -12.89
CA SER A 253 11.43 3.70 -12.67
C SER A 253 11.60 2.61 -11.62
N GLU A 254 10.92 2.74 -10.48
CA GLU A 254 11.00 1.78 -9.38
C GLU A 254 10.50 0.40 -9.80
N VAL A 255 9.30 0.29 -10.37
CA VAL A 255 8.75 -1.03 -10.77
C VAL A 255 9.58 -1.69 -11.87
N ARG A 256 10.18 -0.91 -12.77
CA ARG A 256 11.11 -1.42 -13.80
C ARG A 256 12.41 -1.96 -13.19
N SER A 257 12.89 -1.30 -12.12
CA SER A 257 14.10 -1.76 -11.42
C SER A 257 13.87 -3.07 -10.66
N GLN A 258 12.68 -3.26 -10.10
CA GLN A 258 12.34 -4.42 -9.28
C GLN A 258 11.84 -5.62 -10.11
N ARG A 259 11.18 -5.39 -11.23
CA ARG A 259 10.58 -6.44 -12.06
C ARG A 259 11.24 -6.54 -13.43
N LYS A 260 12.11 -7.55 -13.64
CA LYS A 260 12.88 -7.73 -14.88
C LYS A 260 12.02 -7.75 -16.15
N ALA A 261 10.82 -8.34 -16.07
CA ALA A 261 9.88 -8.38 -17.20
C ALA A 261 9.41 -6.98 -17.63
N LEU A 262 9.38 -6.02 -16.71
CA LEU A 262 8.98 -4.64 -16.98
C LEU A 262 10.15 -3.77 -17.45
N ALA A 263 11.39 -4.17 -17.18
CA ALA A 263 12.58 -3.37 -17.47
C ALA A 263 12.71 -2.99 -18.95
N SER A 264 12.40 -3.91 -19.86
CA SER A 264 12.47 -3.73 -21.32
C SER A 264 11.09 -3.52 -21.98
N MET A 265 10.02 -3.41 -21.18
CA MET A 265 8.66 -3.25 -21.71
C MET A 265 8.49 -1.87 -22.36
N ASP A 266 7.77 -1.81 -23.47
CA ASP A 266 7.43 -0.56 -24.15
C ASP A 266 6.72 0.40 -23.18
N GLN A 267 7.03 1.70 -23.28
CA GLN A 267 6.44 2.72 -22.40
C GLN A 267 4.92 2.85 -22.59
N ASP A 268 4.43 2.57 -23.80
CA ASP A 268 3.01 2.63 -24.13
C ASP A 268 2.25 1.35 -23.79
N HIS A 269 2.94 0.33 -23.26
CA HIS A 269 2.28 -0.91 -22.86
C HIS A 269 1.25 -0.66 -21.75
N PRO A 270 0.03 -1.22 -21.85
CA PRO A 270 -1.06 -0.97 -20.88
C PRO A 270 -0.69 -1.21 -19.42
N VAL A 271 0.18 -2.17 -19.11
CA VAL A 271 0.73 -2.43 -17.78
C VAL A 271 1.31 -1.16 -17.13
N LEU A 272 2.02 -0.34 -17.89
CA LEU A 272 2.71 0.87 -17.42
C LEU A 272 1.83 2.12 -17.54
N ARG A 273 0.56 1.95 -17.89
CA ARG A 273 -0.42 3.02 -18.09
C ARG A 273 -1.67 2.89 -17.22
N GLY A 274 -1.53 2.23 -16.07
CA GLY A 274 -2.56 2.16 -15.05
C GLY A 274 -3.56 1.00 -15.19
N GLU A 275 -3.34 0.05 -16.11
CA GLU A 275 -4.24 -1.10 -16.25
C GLU A 275 -4.09 -2.07 -15.08
N ILE A 276 -5.19 -2.73 -14.69
CA ILE A 276 -5.26 -3.74 -13.63
C ILE A 276 -5.65 -5.09 -14.22
N TYR A 277 -5.05 -6.15 -13.71
CA TYR A 277 -5.20 -7.50 -14.24
C TYR A 277 -5.61 -8.49 -13.16
N LEU A 278 -6.33 -9.53 -13.56
CA LEU A 278 -6.46 -10.74 -12.76
C LEU A 278 -5.14 -11.52 -12.77
N THR A 279 -4.93 -12.35 -11.76
CA THR A 279 -3.71 -13.13 -11.53
C THR A 279 -3.12 -13.80 -12.77
N PRO A 280 -3.87 -14.57 -13.60
CA PRO A 280 -3.27 -15.23 -14.75
C PRO A 280 -2.63 -14.25 -15.74
N ARG A 281 -3.31 -13.14 -16.02
CA ARG A 281 -2.76 -12.12 -16.91
C ARG A 281 -1.63 -11.33 -16.29
N ALA A 282 -1.72 -11.04 -14.99
CA ALA A 282 -0.64 -10.39 -14.24
C ALA A 282 0.66 -11.22 -14.27
N GLN A 283 0.55 -12.54 -14.20
CA GLN A 283 1.68 -13.45 -14.36
C GLN A 283 2.25 -13.44 -15.77
N GLU A 284 1.40 -13.53 -16.80
CA GLU A 284 1.83 -13.49 -18.21
C GLU A 284 2.63 -12.23 -18.55
N VAL A 285 2.22 -11.08 -18.02
CA VAL A 285 2.90 -9.80 -18.27
C VAL A 285 4.07 -9.54 -17.31
N GLY A 286 4.33 -10.47 -16.37
CA GLY A 286 5.49 -10.42 -15.47
C GLY A 286 5.35 -9.52 -14.25
N LEU A 287 4.13 -9.13 -13.89
CA LEU A 287 3.86 -8.39 -12.66
C LEU A 287 4.09 -9.25 -11.41
N ILE A 288 3.80 -10.55 -11.49
CA ILE A 288 3.98 -11.54 -10.42
C ILE A 288 4.64 -12.81 -10.93
N ASP A 289 5.13 -13.66 -10.02
CA ASP A 289 5.83 -14.90 -10.34
C ASP A 289 4.87 -16.12 -10.40
N GLY A 290 3.62 -15.97 -9.95
CA GLY A 290 2.61 -17.03 -9.99
C GLY A 290 1.65 -16.99 -8.81
N THR A 291 1.12 -18.19 -8.43
CA THR A 291 0.24 -18.35 -7.28
C THR A 291 0.86 -19.21 -6.20
N ARG A 292 0.60 -18.90 -4.93
CA ARG A 292 0.99 -19.69 -3.77
C ARG A 292 -0.06 -19.60 -2.67
N THR A 293 -0.31 -20.70 -1.99
CA THR A 293 -0.96 -20.69 -0.68
C THR A 293 0.00 -20.13 0.38
N PHE A 294 -0.49 -19.79 1.57
CA PHE A 294 0.38 -19.32 2.67
C PHE A 294 1.46 -20.33 3.06
N PRO A 295 1.16 -21.66 3.23
CA PRO A 295 2.20 -22.63 3.52
C PRO A 295 3.26 -22.72 2.41
N GLU A 296 2.87 -22.75 1.14
CA GLU A 296 3.81 -22.79 0.01
C GLU A 296 4.69 -21.54 -0.05
N ALA A 297 4.12 -20.36 0.18
CA ALA A 297 4.87 -19.10 0.23
C ALA A 297 5.89 -19.10 1.39
N VAL A 298 5.50 -19.60 2.55
CA VAL A 298 6.38 -19.73 3.72
C VAL A 298 7.48 -20.74 3.48
N ALA A 299 7.19 -21.91 2.89
CA ALA A 299 8.20 -22.91 2.53
C ALA A 299 9.22 -22.33 1.54
N GLU A 300 8.77 -21.62 0.51
CA GLU A 300 9.65 -20.96 -0.45
C GLU A 300 10.49 -19.85 0.21
N LEU A 301 9.90 -19.06 1.11
CA LEU A 301 10.64 -18.03 1.84
C LEU A 301 11.75 -18.65 2.72
N MET A 302 11.49 -19.79 3.37
CA MET A 302 12.51 -20.51 4.13
C MET A 302 13.63 -21.09 3.24
N SER A 303 13.30 -21.53 2.01
CA SER A 303 14.32 -21.90 1.01
C SER A 303 15.22 -20.70 0.66
N MET A 304 14.61 -19.52 0.43
CA MET A 304 15.36 -18.28 0.17
C MET A 304 16.26 -17.89 1.34
N VAL A 305 15.86 -18.15 2.59
CA VAL A 305 16.70 -17.93 3.77
C VAL A 305 17.94 -18.83 3.72
N THR A 306 17.77 -20.10 3.38
CA THR A 306 18.87 -21.06 3.25
C THR A 306 19.86 -20.63 2.16
N GLU A 307 19.36 -20.31 0.97
CA GLU A 307 20.16 -19.79 -0.14
C GLU A 307 20.94 -18.51 0.24
N ASN A 308 20.30 -17.60 0.96
CA ASN A 308 20.92 -16.35 1.39
C ASN A 308 22.07 -16.58 2.38
N ARG A 309 21.92 -17.54 3.29
CA ARG A 309 22.96 -17.94 4.24
C ARG A 309 24.15 -18.61 3.55
N GLU A 310 23.88 -19.50 2.60
CA GLU A 310 24.92 -20.15 1.80
C GLU A 310 25.72 -19.12 0.99
N MET A 311 25.06 -18.16 0.38
CA MET A 311 25.71 -17.09 -0.37
C MET A 311 26.58 -16.20 0.54
N SER A 312 26.06 -15.79 1.72
CA SER A 312 26.85 -15.03 2.70
C SER A 312 28.09 -15.83 3.15
N TYR A 313 27.92 -17.10 3.44
CA TYR A 313 29.05 -17.95 3.84
C TYR A 313 30.14 -18.02 2.76
N ILE A 314 29.75 -18.13 1.49
CA ILE A 314 30.70 -18.13 0.36
C ILE A 314 31.45 -16.80 0.28
N LEU A 315 30.73 -15.66 0.38
CA LEU A 315 31.33 -14.32 0.28
C LEU A 315 32.30 -14.02 1.43
N ASP A 316 32.06 -14.54 2.61
CA ASP A 316 32.93 -14.35 3.79
C ASP A 316 34.20 -15.21 3.74
N HIS A 317 34.29 -16.22 2.82
CA HIS A 317 35.40 -17.16 2.72
C HIS A 317 36.15 -17.12 1.36
N VAL A 318 35.81 -16.17 0.49
CA VAL A 318 36.48 -15.87 -0.78
C VAL A 318 37.20 -14.53 -0.69
#